data_7e04219b996a20934bb5db7dd3114c61
#
_entry.id   7e04219b996a20934bb5db7dd3114c61
#
_cell.length_a   1.000
_cell.length_b   1.000
_cell.length_c   1.000
_cell.angle_alpha   90.00
_cell.angle_beta   90.00
_cell.angle_gamma   90.00
#
_symmetry.space_group_name_H-M   'P 1'
#
loop_
_entity.id
_entity.type
_entity.pdbx_description
1 polymer ?
#
loop_
_entity_poly.entity_id
_entity_poly.type
_entity_poly.pdbx_seq_one_letter_code
_entity_poly.pdbx_strand_id
1 'polypeptide(L)'
;AWTLWRKRAHHATFYGFMLCFASTSVATVYHYVFKWQAPYALNSLPVLLGTVGGIGLLIGPAGLLWLNLRRDPITADLSQQPMDIGFIALLFLTSLTGLALMLWRDTSFLALLLAVHLGVVMALFVTLPYGKFAHGIFRSAALLKWAIEKRMPNRLKLGTD
;
A
#
# COMPACT_ATOMS: atom_id res chain seq x y z
N ALA A 1 11.30 -6.71 -21.26
CA ALA A 1 10.08 -7.35 -20.71
C ALA A 1 10.00 -7.30 -19.17
N TRP A 2 11.09 -7.61 -18.45
CA TRP A 2 11.16 -7.68 -16.98
C TRP A 2 10.81 -6.34 -16.27
N THR A 3 11.37 -5.24 -16.74
CA THR A 3 11.11 -3.87 -16.22
C THR A 3 9.65 -3.43 -16.39
N LEU A 4 9.00 -3.83 -17.49
CA LEU A 4 7.60 -3.51 -17.72
C LEU A 4 6.66 -4.25 -16.74
N TRP A 5 6.92 -5.54 -16.49
CA TRP A 5 6.15 -6.32 -15.51
C TRP A 5 6.29 -5.76 -14.10
N ARG A 6 7.51 -5.40 -13.69
CA ARG A 6 7.77 -4.76 -12.40
C ARG A 6 7.03 -3.43 -12.26
N LYS A 7 7.05 -2.59 -13.31
CA LYS A 7 6.31 -1.33 -13.35
C LYS A 7 4.81 -1.56 -13.20
N ARG A 8 4.23 -2.52 -13.95
CA ARG A 8 2.79 -2.83 -13.86
C ARG A 8 2.39 -3.35 -12.49
N ALA A 9 3.15 -4.28 -11.91
CA ALA A 9 2.91 -4.80 -10.58
C ALA A 9 2.99 -3.69 -9.51
N HIS A 10 3.97 -2.78 -9.62
CA HIS A 10 4.10 -1.63 -8.74
C HIS A 10 2.90 -0.67 -8.87
N HIS A 11 2.45 -0.39 -10.10
CA HIS A 11 1.26 0.45 -10.31
C HIS A 11 -0.01 -0.21 -9.74
N ALA A 12 -0.19 -1.51 -9.94
CA ALA A 12 -1.32 -2.25 -9.36
C ALA A 12 -1.30 -2.17 -7.82
N THR A 13 -0.12 -2.30 -7.20
CA THR A 13 0.05 -2.14 -5.75
C THR A 13 -0.29 -0.71 -5.30
N PHE A 14 0.26 0.29 -5.98
CA PHE A 14 0.07 1.69 -5.60
C PHE A 14 -1.39 2.14 -5.73
N TYR A 15 -1.99 1.93 -6.91
CA TYR A 15 -3.39 2.31 -7.13
C TYR A 15 -4.34 1.45 -6.30
N GLY A 16 -4.03 0.16 -6.12
CA GLY A 16 -4.80 -0.71 -5.22
C GLY A 16 -4.80 -0.19 -3.79
N PHE A 17 -3.65 0.22 -3.27
CA PHE A 17 -3.53 0.83 -1.94
C PHE A 17 -4.32 2.15 -1.84
N MET A 18 -4.21 3.04 -2.83
CA MET A 18 -4.96 4.30 -2.86
C MET A 18 -6.48 4.07 -2.88
N LEU A 19 -6.96 3.09 -3.63
CA LEU A 19 -8.38 2.73 -3.68
C LEU A 19 -8.87 2.14 -2.35
N CYS A 20 -8.09 1.29 -1.70
CA CYS A 20 -8.42 0.79 -0.36
C CYS A 20 -8.44 1.91 0.68
N PHE A 21 -7.49 2.85 0.60
CA PHE A 21 -7.48 4.04 1.46
C PHE A 21 -8.71 4.93 1.21
N ALA A 22 -9.07 5.16 -0.04
CA ALA A 22 -10.28 5.90 -0.40
C ALA A 22 -11.55 5.18 0.09
N SER A 23 -11.60 3.83 -0.01
CA SER A 23 -12.70 3.02 0.52
C SER A 23 -12.90 3.24 2.01
N THR A 24 -11.84 3.13 2.80
CA THR A 24 -11.91 3.35 4.27
C THR A 24 -12.28 4.78 4.62
N SER A 25 -11.76 5.76 3.87
CA SER A 25 -12.10 7.17 4.06
C SER A 25 -13.59 7.44 3.80
N VAL A 26 -14.13 6.91 2.69
CA VAL A 26 -15.56 7.03 2.37
C VAL A 26 -16.42 6.29 3.40
N ALA A 27 -16.02 5.09 3.83
CA ALA A 27 -16.72 4.34 4.88
C ALA A 27 -16.74 5.12 6.21
N THR A 28 -15.64 5.79 6.56
CA THR A 28 -15.55 6.66 7.73
C THR A 28 -16.55 7.82 7.65
N VAL A 29 -16.63 8.49 6.50
CA VAL A 29 -17.62 9.56 6.26
C VAL A 29 -19.05 9.00 6.37
N TYR A 30 -19.32 7.84 5.77
CA TYR A 30 -20.63 7.20 5.87
C TYR A 30 -21.02 6.93 7.33
N HIS A 31 -20.08 6.40 8.11
CA HIS A 31 -20.33 6.06 9.50
C HIS A 31 -20.52 7.29 10.40
N TYR A 32 -19.58 8.25 10.33
CA TYR A 32 -19.57 9.36 11.30
C TYR A 32 -20.42 10.55 10.89
N VAL A 33 -20.53 10.86 9.60
CA VAL A 33 -21.31 12.00 9.11
C VAL A 33 -22.74 11.59 8.82
N PHE A 34 -22.96 10.54 8.02
CA PHE A 34 -24.30 10.10 7.64
C PHE A 34 -24.94 9.13 8.65
N LYS A 35 -24.18 8.66 9.66
CA LYS A 35 -24.63 7.68 10.65
C LYS A 35 -25.09 6.34 10.05
N TRP A 36 -24.62 6.02 8.85
CA TRP A 36 -24.89 4.74 8.23
C TRP A 36 -23.99 3.68 8.86
N GLN A 37 -24.57 2.53 9.19
CA GLN A 37 -23.85 1.45 9.84
C GLN A 37 -23.37 0.41 8.83
N ALA A 38 -22.18 -0.13 9.07
CA ALA A 38 -21.69 -1.31 8.35
C ALA A 38 -22.48 -2.58 8.80
N PRO A 39 -22.58 -3.60 7.96
CA PRO A 39 -21.98 -3.75 6.63
C PRO A 39 -22.77 -3.00 5.53
N TYR A 40 -22.01 -2.30 4.66
CA TYR A 40 -22.60 -1.56 3.55
C TYR A 40 -23.04 -2.49 2.41
N ALA A 41 -24.00 -2.06 1.57
CA ALA A 41 -24.46 -2.79 0.41
C ALA A 41 -23.32 -3.06 -0.58
N LEU A 42 -23.38 -4.17 -1.32
CA LEU A 42 -22.32 -4.57 -2.27
C LEU A 42 -22.08 -3.55 -3.38
N ASN A 43 -23.12 -2.81 -3.78
CA ASN A 43 -23.06 -1.75 -4.78
C ASN A 43 -22.70 -0.38 -4.20
N SER A 44 -22.39 -0.29 -2.91
CA SER A 44 -21.98 0.97 -2.29
C SER A 44 -20.57 1.38 -2.69
N LEU A 45 -20.32 2.68 -2.72
CA LEU A 45 -19.03 3.24 -3.13
C LEU A 45 -17.84 2.67 -2.33
N PRO A 46 -17.87 2.58 -0.97
CA PRO A 46 -16.76 2.01 -0.23
C PRO A 46 -16.49 0.54 -0.58
N VAL A 47 -17.55 -0.26 -0.81
CA VAL A 47 -17.37 -1.67 -1.17
C VAL A 47 -16.78 -1.82 -2.56
N LEU A 48 -17.23 -1.04 -3.54
CA LEU A 48 -16.66 -1.04 -4.90
C LEU A 48 -15.19 -0.63 -4.91
N LEU A 49 -14.86 0.48 -4.23
CA LEU A 49 -13.48 0.94 -4.12
C LEU A 49 -12.58 -0.11 -3.42
N GLY A 50 -13.06 -0.69 -2.32
CA GLY A 50 -12.36 -1.72 -1.56
C GLY A 50 -12.15 -3.00 -2.36
N THR A 51 -13.13 -3.41 -3.16
CA THR A 51 -13.04 -4.60 -4.02
C THR A 51 -12.01 -4.41 -5.12
N VAL A 52 -12.11 -3.33 -5.89
CA VAL A 52 -11.16 -3.04 -6.98
C VAL A 52 -9.76 -2.81 -6.43
N GLY A 53 -9.65 -2.06 -5.34
CA GLY A 53 -8.38 -1.83 -4.64
C GLY A 53 -7.78 -3.12 -4.09
N GLY A 54 -8.59 -3.96 -3.47
CA GLY A 54 -8.19 -5.26 -2.94
C GLY A 54 -7.68 -6.20 -4.03
N ILE A 55 -8.34 -6.30 -5.17
CA ILE A 55 -7.86 -7.09 -6.31
C ILE A 55 -6.50 -6.56 -6.79
N GLY A 56 -6.34 -5.25 -6.90
CA GLY A 56 -5.06 -4.63 -7.24
C GLY A 56 -3.95 -4.96 -6.24
N LEU A 57 -4.28 -4.96 -4.94
CA LEU A 57 -3.35 -5.34 -3.85
C LEU A 57 -3.13 -6.85 -3.71
N LEU A 58 -3.92 -7.70 -4.33
CA LEU A 58 -3.59 -9.13 -4.48
C LEU A 58 -2.60 -9.35 -5.62
N ILE A 59 -2.92 -8.80 -6.80
CA ILE A 59 -2.14 -9.05 -8.02
C ILE A 59 -0.79 -8.33 -7.97
N GLY A 60 -0.77 -7.07 -7.51
CA GLY A 60 0.43 -6.24 -7.48
C GLY A 60 1.53 -6.82 -6.58
N PRO A 61 1.27 -6.99 -5.27
CA PRO A 61 2.26 -7.57 -4.35
C PRO A 61 2.65 -9.00 -4.68
N ALA A 62 1.70 -9.85 -5.15
CA ALA A 62 2.02 -11.20 -5.62
C ALA A 62 3.02 -11.16 -6.79
N GLY A 63 2.78 -10.27 -7.77
CA GLY A 63 3.70 -10.05 -8.88
C GLY A 63 5.06 -9.53 -8.44
N LEU A 64 5.11 -8.57 -7.50
CA LEU A 64 6.35 -8.04 -6.95
C LEU A 64 7.12 -9.10 -6.16
N LEU A 65 6.44 -9.92 -5.37
CA LEU A 65 7.05 -11.01 -4.61
C LEU A 65 7.66 -12.05 -5.56
N TRP A 66 6.91 -12.46 -6.58
CA TRP A 66 7.39 -13.40 -7.58
C TRP A 66 8.61 -12.88 -8.32
N LEU A 67 8.64 -11.59 -8.70
CA LEU A 67 9.77 -10.94 -9.33
C LEU A 67 10.97 -10.79 -8.38
N ASN A 68 10.72 -10.58 -7.09
CA ASN A 68 11.78 -10.48 -6.09
C ASN A 68 12.47 -11.83 -5.84
N LEU A 69 11.69 -12.91 -5.78
CA LEU A 69 12.22 -14.28 -5.62
C LEU A 69 13.05 -14.76 -6.82
N ARG A 70 12.79 -14.19 -8.01
CA ARG A 70 13.54 -14.52 -9.25
C ARG A 70 14.67 -13.52 -9.55
N ARG A 71 14.95 -12.61 -8.66
CA ARG A 71 16.01 -11.61 -8.84
C ARG A 71 17.38 -12.25 -8.69
N ASP A 72 18.32 -11.83 -9.56
CA ASP A 72 19.72 -12.25 -9.48
C ASP A 72 20.35 -11.78 -8.15
N PRO A 73 20.95 -12.69 -7.35
CA PRO A 73 21.59 -12.35 -6.08
C PRO A 73 22.71 -11.30 -6.20
N ILE A 74 23.41 -11.26 -7.35
CA ILE A 74 24.55 -10.35 -7.58
C ILE A 74 24.10 -8.87 -7.59
N THR A 75 22.85 -8.59 -7.99
CA THR A 75 22.31 -7.22 -8.08
C THR A 75 21.41 -6.84 -6.91
N ALA A 76 21.23 -7.74 -5.93
CA ALA A 76 20.33 -7.55 -4.81
C ALA A 76 21.10 -7.06 -3.56
N ASP A 77 20.58 -6.00 -2.92
CA ASP A 77 20.97 -5.66 -1.56
C ASP A 77 20.32 -6.67 -0.59
N LEU A 78 21.10 -7.67 -0.21
CA LEU A 78 20.64 -8.76 0.66
C LEU A 78 20.24 -8.28 2.05
N SER A 79 20.77 -7.14 2.51
CA SER A 79 20.49 -6.60 3.84
C SER A 79 19.06 -6.05 3.96
N GLN A 80 18.50 -5.53 2.88
CA GLN A 80 17.15 -4.94 2.85
C GLN A 80 16.06 -5.90 2.33
N GLN A 81 16.45 -7.03 1.78
CA GLN A 81 15.53 -8.00 1.18
C GLN A 81 14.44 -8.51 2.16
N PRO A 82 14.74 -8.85 3.44
CA PRO A 82 13.72 -9.32 4.37
C PRO A 82 12.64 -8.25 4.66
N MET A 83 13.03 -6.98 4.77
CA MET A 83 12.08 -5.89 5.00
C MET A 83 11.18 -5.67 3.78
N ASP A 84 11.70 -5.77 2.57
CA ASP A 84 10.92 -5.65 1.35
C ASP A 84 9.89 -6.78 1.24
N ILE A 85 10.32 -8.01 1.48
CA ILE A 85 9.44 -9.18 1.44
C ILE A 85 8.35 -9.06 2.52
N GLY A 86 8.72 -8.69 3.74
CA GLY A 86 7.78 -8.49 4.85
C GLY A 86 6.70 -7.46 4.53
N PHE A 87 7.10 -6.31 3.99
CA PHE A 87 6.16 -5.26 3.59
C PHE A 87 5.21 -5.70 2.46
N ILE A 88 5.75 -6.34 1.41
CA ILE A 88 4.97 -6.86 0.29
C ILE A 88 3.99 -7.95 0.78
N ALA A 89 4.44 -8.84 1.68
CA ALA A 89 3.62 -9.87 2.27
C ALA A 89 2.47 -9.29 3.13
N LEU A 90 2.75 -8.26 3.94
CA LEU A 90 1.72 -7.59 4.73
C LEU A 90 0.67 -6.89 3.85
N LEU A 91 1.07 -6.24 2.76
CA LEU A 91 0.12 -5.67 1.79
C LEU A 91 -0.76 -6.75 1.17
N PHE A 92 -0.16 -7.88 0.77
CA PHE A 92 -0.89 -9.01 0.21
C PHE A 92 -1.88 -9.59 1.23
N LEU A 93 -1.44 -9.83 2.47
CA LEU A 93 -2.29 -10.38 3.55
C LEU A 93 -3.41 -9.41 3.93
N THR A 94 -3.15 -8.11 3.97
CA THR A 94 -4.18 -7.09 4.22
C THR A 94 -5.29 -7.18 3.18
N SER A 95 -4.92 -7.31 1.91
CA SER A 95 -5.90 -7.45 0.84
C SER A 95 -6.64 -8.79 0.88
N LEU A 96 -5.90 -9.89 1.08
CA LEU A 96 -6.47 -11.22 1.15
C LEU A 96 -7.51 -11.33 2.28
N THR A 97 -7.14 -10.87 3.48
CA THR A 97 -8.05 -10.90 4.64
C THR A 97 -9.22 -9.94 4.48
N GLY A 98 -9.03 -8.77 3.86
CA GLY A 98 -10.10 -7.82 3.59
C GLY A 98 -11.11 -8.31 2.57
N LEU A 99 -10.67 -8.94 1.48
CA LEU A 99 -11.56 -9.57 0.50
C LEU A 99 -12.24 -10.82 1.09
N ALA A 100 -11.54 -11.61 1.90
CA ALA A 100 -12.14 -12.71 2.63
C ALA A 100 -13.26 -12.23 3.56
N LEU A 101 -13.02 -11.16 4.32
CA LEU A 101 -14.01 -10.53 5.18
C LEU A 101 -15.27 -10.10 4.40
N MET A 102 -15.09 -9.55 3.21
CA MET A 102 -16.20 -9.15 2.34
C MET A 102 -16.99 -10.37 1.81
N LEU A 103 -16.31 -11.45 1.42
CA LEU A 103 -16.95 -12.65 0.88
C LEU A 103 -17.73 -13.45 1.95
N TRP A 104 -17.21 -13.54 3.16
CA TRP A 104 -17.81 -14.28 4.28
C TRP A 104 -18.47 -13.39 5.33
N ARG A 105 -18.83 -12.16 4.98
CA ARG A 105 -19.45 -11.19 5.89
C ARG A 105 -20.78 -11.65 6.50
N ASP A 106 -21.51 -12.52 5.81
CA ASP A 106 -22.83 -13.01 6.23
C ASP A 106 -22.73 -14.36 6.99
N THR A 107 -21.53 -14.75 7.41
CA THR A 107 -21.26 -16.00 8.12
C THR A 107 -20.89 -15.77 9.59
N SER A 108 -20.96 -16.84 10.40
CA SER A 108 -20.50 -16.81 11.80
C SER A 108 -18.99 -16.52 11.96
N PHE A 109 -18.21 -16.63 10.90
CA PHE A 109 -16.78 -16.34 10.89
C PHE A 109 -16.45 -14.83 10.80
N LEU A 110 -17.44 -13.96 10.63
CA LEU A 110 -17.23 -12.52 10.47
C LEU A 110 -16.35 -11.92 11.58
N ALA A 111 -16.64 -12.23 12.85
CA ALA A 111 -15.89 -11.67 13.97
C ALA A 111 -14.42 -12.10 13.97
N LEU A 112 -14.15 -13.38 13.67
CA LEU A 112 -12.80 -13.93 13.56
C LEU A 112 -12.03 -13.29 12.40
N LEU A 113 -12.64 -13.24 11.21
CA LEU A 113 -12.05 -12.63 10.03
C LEU A 113 -11.75 -11.15 10.23
N LEU A 114 -12.66 -10.42 10.91
CA LEU A 114 -12.46 -9.02 11.25
C LEU A 114 -11.27 -8.85 12.21
N ALA A 115 -11.17 -9.66 13.24
CA ALA A 115 -10.03 -9.62 14.17
C ALA A 115 -8.70 -9.91 13.47
N VAL A 116 -8.66 -10.91 12.60
CA VAL A 116 -7.48 -11.23 11.79
C VAL A 116 -7.12 -10.09 10.85
N HIS A 117 -8.10 -9.54 10.13
CA HIS A 117 -7.86 -8.41 9.22
C HIS A 117 -7.32 -7.19 9.94
N LEU A 118 -7.93 -6.80 11.06
CA LEU A 118 -7.46 -5.67 11.87
C LEU A 118 -6.05 -5.91 12.43
N GLY A 119 -5.74 -7.13 12.85
CA GLY A 119 -4.39 -7.51 13.29
C GLY A 119 -3.35 -7.36 12.19
N VAL A 120 -3.65 -7.79 10.97
CA VAL A 120 -2.76 -7.63 9.80
C VAL A 120 -2.61 -6.15 9.43
N VAL A 121 -3.69 -5.38 9.43
CA VAL A 121 -3.65 -3.93 9.17
C VAL A 121 -2.81 -3.22 10.23
N MET A 122 -2.98 -3.56 11.50
CA MET A 122 -2.17 -2.99 12.59
C MET A 122 -0.69 -3.33 12.41
N ALA A 123 -0.36 -4.58 12.09
CA ALA A 123 1.01 -5.00 11.81
C ALA A 123 1.62 -4.20 10.64
N LEU A 124 0.85 -3.96 9.57
CA LEU A 124 1.27 -3.14 8.44
C LEU A 124 1.61 -1.71 8.91
N PHE A 125 0.72 -1.06 9.67
CA PHE A 125 0.95 0.32 10.12
C PHE A 125 2.11 0.44 11.10
N VAL A 126 2.27 -0.50 12.03
CA VAL A 126 3.39 -0.52 12.99
C VAL A 126 4.74 -0.70 12.28
N THR A 127 4.77 -1.45 11.19
CA THR A 127 6.01 -1.70 10.43
C THR A 127 6.34 -0.61 9.41
N LEU A 128 5.37 0.26 9.00
CA LEU A 128 5.59 1.34 8.04
C LEU A 128 6.79 2.25 8.35
N PRO A 129 6.97 2.74 9.60
CA PRO A 129 8.08 3.65 9.92
C PRO A 129 9.47 3.00 9.78
N TYR A 130 9.55 1.69 9.89
CA TYR A 130 10.81 0.93 9.81
C TYR A 130 11.15 0.44 8.41
N GLY A 131 10.22 0.59 7.45
CA GLY A 131 10.37 0.13 6.08
C GLY A 131 10.80 1.21 5.09
N LYS A 132 10.87 0.83 3.81
CA LYS A 132 11.16 1.74 2.68
C LYS A 132 10.14 2.87 2.52
N PHE A 133 8.98 2.79 3.15
CA PHE A 133 7.98 3.85 3.10
C PHE A 133 8.50 5.12 3.79
N ALA A 134 9.09 5.00 4.98
CA ALA A 134 9.74 6.12 5.66
C ALA A 134 10.90 6.69 4.85
N HIS A 135 11.72 5.81 4.24
CA HIS A 135 12.81 6.25 3.35
C HIS A 135 12.29 7.04 2.14
N GLY A 136 11.15 6.65 1.57
CA GLY A 136 10.48 7.37 0.49
C GLY A 136 10.05 8.78 0.91
N ILE A 137 9.52 8.95 2.12
CA ILE A 137 9.14 10.26 2.68
C ILE A 137 10.37 11.16 2.86
N PHE A 138 11.43 10.65 3.49
CA PHE A 138 12.68 11.40 3.69
C PHE A 138 13.32 11.77 2.35
N ARG A 139 13.31 10.89 1.36
CA ARG A 139 13.83 11.18 0.02
C ARG A 139 13.01 12.24 -0.69
N SER A 140 11.69 12.22 -0.58
CA SER A 140 10.82 13.26 -1.15
C SER A 140 11.06 14.62 -0.50
N ALA A 141 11.23 14.66 0.82
CA ALA A 141 11.57 15.87 1.55
C ALA A 141 12.95 16.42 1.16
N ALA A 142 13.94 15.56 1.00
CA ALA A 142 15.29 15.94 0.56
C ALA A 142 15.28 16.49 -0.87
N LEU A 143 14.51 15.88 -1.79
CA LEU A 143 14.35 16.38 -3.16
C LEU A 143 13.63 17.73 -3.20
N LEU A 144 12.61 17.92 -2.37
CA LEU A 144 11.93 19.21 -2.24
C LEU A 144 12.87 20.28 -1.72
N LYS A 145 13.64 19.97 -0.66
CA LYS A 145 14.65 20.88 -0.12
C LYS A 145 15.67 21.27 -1.20
N TRP A 146 16.23 20.30 -1.91
CA TRP A 146 17.15 20.54 -3.01
C TRP A 146 16.54 21.42 -4.12
N ALA A 147 15.29 21.17 -4.51
CA ALA A 147 14.59 21.96 -5.52
C ALA A 147 14.36 23.41 -5.08
N ILE A 148 14.12 23.64 -3.80
CA ILE A 148 14.01 24.99 -3.21
C ILE A 148 15.38 25.68 -3.19
N GLU A 149 16.40 25.01 -2.68
CA GLU A 149 17.77 25.53 -2.61
C GLU A 149 18.33 25.92 -3.99
N LYS A 150 18.04 25.10 -5.01
CA LYS A 150 18.43 25.39 -6.41
C LYS A 150 17.80 26.66 -6.97
N ARG A 151 16.64 27.08 -6.44
CA ARG A 151 15.93 28.31 -6.85
C ARG A 151 16.30 29.53 -6.02
N MET A 152 16.99 29.34 -4.89
CA MET A 152 17.43 30.46 -4.04
C MET A 152 18.64 31.14 -4.66
N PRO A 153 18.74 32.50 -4.59
CA PRO A 153 19.91 33.23 -5.02
C PRO A 153 21.14 32.78 -4.23
N ASN A 154 22.07 32.14 -4.90
CA ASN A 154 23.29 31.66 -4.29
C ASN A 154 24.39 32.72 -4.46
N ARG A 155 24.92 33.29 -3.37
CA ARG A 155 26.01 34.27 -3.39
C ARG A 155 27.29 33.70 -4.01
N LEU A 156 27.50 32.43 -3.96
CA LEU A 156 28.71 31.76 -4.45
C LEU A 156 28.57 31.22 -5.88
N LYS A 157 27.41 31.36 -6.54
CA LYS A 157 27.11 30.87 -7.89
C LYS A 157 27.47 29.36 -8.11
N LEU A 158 27.45 28.57 -7.03
CA LEU A 158 27.71 27.15 -7.08
C LEU A 158 26.43 26.46 -7.56
N GLY A 159 26.47 25.79 -8.72
CA GLY A 159 25.36 24.96 -9.25
C GLY A 159 24.40 25.69 -10.19
N THR A 160 24.87 26.66 -10.97
CA THR A 160 24.09 27.34 -12.04
C THR A 160 24.36 26.75 -13.44
N ASP A 161 25.03 25.61 -13.57
CA ASP A 161 25.27 24.93 -14.83
C ASP A 161 24.17 23.91 -15.14
#